data_71c6481f6aada263cba2fce596936cbe
#
_entry.id   71c6481f6aada263cba2fce596936cbe
#
_cell.length_a   1.000
_cell.length_b   1.000
_cell.length_c   1.000
_cell.angle_alpha   90.00
_cell.angle_beta   90.00
_cell.angle_gamma   90.00
#
_symmetry.space_group_name_H-M   'P 1'
#
loop_
_entity.id
_entity.type
_entity.pdbx_description
1 polymer ?
#
loop_
_entity_poly.entity_id
_entity_poly.type
_entity_poly.pdbx_seq_one_letter_code
_entity_poly.pdbx_strand_id
1 'polypeptide(L)'
;MEHLLASMKITGDDKVQRSQLKHRQSLVNAFGLKEGMRILEIGCGQGDTTVVLADAVGGKGRVLAVDIADPGYGAPVTLGEATSEIAASALGSRIDFKLQTDFLDLPEESFDVAILSHSSWYFRNPEQLLAYFKKMRRMAKRICIAEWDINFPRMAQRPHFASAAILALYSEFIDNEGNIQHVFNSLQLQEMLDAAGWTVQKTAVIDASYLQDGAWEADYAKSVKQAFFGVPSRVQSLAASLFEMLEVDEEAESLDSFVIIAE
;
A
#
# COMPACT_ATOMS: atom_id res chain seq x y z
N MET A 1 -17.22 8.48 -8.33
CA MET A 1 -16.54 9.23 -7.25
C MET A 1 -17.49 9.47 -6.06
N GLU A 2 -18.60 10.21 -6.21
CA GLU A 2 -19.46 10.55 -5.06
C GLU A 2 -20.02 9.34 -4.30
N HIS A 3 -20.40 8.28 -4.97
CA HIS A 3 -20.90 7.06 -4.34
C HIS A 3 -19.81 6.29 -3.56
N LEU A 4 -18.53 6.43 -3.96
CA LEU A 4 -17.40 5.86 -3.22
C LEU A 4 -17.15 6.67 -1.94
N LEU A 5 -17.10 8.00 -2.05
CA LEU A 5 -16.97 8.88 -0.89
C LEU A 5 -18.09 8.66 0.13
N ALA A 6 -19.33 8.48 -0.35
CA ALA A 6 -20.48 8.19 0.52
C ALA A 6 -20.39 6.83 1.24
N SER A 7 -19.46 5.97 0.84
CA SER A 7 -19.21 4.66 1.47
C SER A 7 -18.07 4.69 2.49
N MET A 8 -17.42 5.83 2.69
CA MET A 8 -16.22 5.95 3.52
C MET A 8 -16.46 6.87 4.72
N LYS A 9 -15.73 6.62 5.81
CA LYS A 9 -15.72 7.54 6.96
C LYS A 9 -14.75 8.69 6.67
N ILE A 10 -15.30 9.89 6.44
CA ILE A 10 -14.53 11.10 6.16
C ILE A 10 -14.65 12.07 7.32
N THR A 11 -13.51 12.57 7.81
CA THR A 11 -13.45 13.59 8.87
C THR A 11 -12.95 14.90 8.26
N GLY A 12 -13.76 15.95 8.35
CA GLY A 12 -13.44 17.25 7.77
C GLY A 12 -13.84 17.41 6.31
N ASP A 13 -13.01 18.14 5.51
CA ASP A 13 -13.24 18.23 4.07
C ASP A 13 -12.78 16.96 3.34
N ASP A 14 -13.31 16.71 2.16
CA ASP A 14 -13.09 15.47 1.43
C ASP A 14 -11.99 15.56 0.33
N LYS A 15 -11.22 16.65 0.31
CA LYS A 15 -10.23 16.90 -0.76
C LYS A 15 -9.15 15.82 -0.82
N VAL A 16 -8.63 15.44 0.36
CA VAL A 16 -7.61 14.39 0.46
C VAL A 16 -8.18 13.07 -0.04
N GLN A 17 -9.35 12.66 0.46
CA GLN A 17 -10.01 11.42 0.05
C GLN A 17 -10.33 11.40 -1.44
N ARG A 18 -10.73 12.54 -2.03
CA ARG A 18 -10.92 12.64 -3.49
C ARG A 18 -9.63 12.39 -4.26
N SER A 19 -8.51 12.96 -3.82
CA SER A 19 -7.20 12.73 -4.45
C SER A 19 -6.78 11.27 -4.31
N GLN A 20 -6.90 10.71 -3.11
CA GLN A 20 -6.60 9.31 -2.84
C GLN A 20 -7.47 8.37 -3.67
N LEU A 21 -8.79 8.58 -3.70
CA LEU A 21 -9.70 7.76 -4.51
C LEU A 21 -9.42 7.86 -6.01
N LYS A 22 -9.09 9.05 -6.53
CA LYS A 22 -8.68 9.23 -7.93
C LYS A 22 -7.48 8.36 -8.26
N HIS A 23 -6.48 8.32 -7.37
CA HIS A 23 -5.30 7.48 -7.54
C HIS A 23 -5.68 5.99 -7.49
N ARG A 24 -6.45 5.55 -6.46
CA ARG A 24 -6.92 4.16 -6.34
C ARG A 24 -7.72 3.71 -7.57
N GLN A 25 -8.56 4.59 -8.13
CA GLN A 25 -9.26 4.30 -9.39
C GLN A 25 -8.28 4.11 -10.57
N SER A 26 -7.23 4.92 -10.65
CA SER A 26 -6.20 4.77 -11.69
C SER A 26 -5.46 3.43 -11.58
N LEU A 27 -5.11 3.00 -10.36
CA LEU A 27 -4.50 1.70 -10.09
C LEU A 27 -5.45 0.55 -10.47
N VAL A 28 -6.70 0.59 -9.99
CA VAL A 28 -7.71 -0.45 -10.26
C VAL A 28 -8.03 -0.56 -11.76
N ASN A 29 -8.06 0.56 -12.48
CA ASN A 29 -8.17 0.57 -13.94
C ASN A 29 -6.98 -0.13 -14.60
N ALA A 30 -5.75 0.11 -14.11
CA ALA A 30 -4.55 -0.54 -14.63
C ALA A 30 -4.55 -2.05 -14.37
N PHE A 31 -5.13 -2.52 -13.25
CA PHE A 31 -5.30 -3.93 -12.92
C PHE A 31 -6.23 -4.66 -13.90
N GLY A 32 -7.11 -3.95 -14.60
CA GLY A 32 -7.99 -4.53 -15.62
C GLY A 32 -8.98 -5.55 -15.07
N LEU A 33 -9.59 -5.23 -13.93
CA LEU A 33 -10.63 -6.06 -13.30
C LEU A 33 -11.89 -6.11 -14.15
N LYS A 34 -12.68 -7.17 -13.97
CA LYS A 34 -13.95 -7.36 -14.67
C LYS A 34 -15.08 -7.56 -13.67
N GLU A 35 -16.28 -7.18 -14.07
CA GLU A 35 -17.49 -7.44 -13.29
C GLU A 35 -17.64 -8.93 -12.97
N GLY A 36 -18.05 -9.25 -11.75
CA GLY A 36 -18.27 -10.61 -11.26
C GLY A 36 -17.02 -11.31 -10.71
N MET A 37 -15.82 -10.70 -10.79
CA MET A 37 -14.61 -11.30 -10.25
C MET A 37 -14.65 -11.43 -8.71
N ARG A 38 -13.98 -12.48 -8.21
CA ARG A 38 -13.64 -12.65 -6.79
C ARG A 38 -12.21 -12.16 -6.56
N ILE A 39 -12.08 -11.17 -5.71
CA ILE A 39 -10.81 -10.50 -5.39
C ILE A 39 -10.37 -10.86 -3.96
N LEU A 40 -9.07 -11.12 -3.81
CA LEU A 40 -8.39 -11.18 -2.53
C LEU A 40 -7.49 -9.94 -2.42
N GLU A 41 -7.75 -9.08 -1.46
CA GLU A 41 -6.92 -7.92 -1.15
C GLU A 41 -6.13 -8.17 0.13
N ILE A 42 -4.82 -7.96 0.11
CA ILE A 42 -3.91 -8.11 1.25
C ILE A 42 -3.34 -6.75 1.66
N GLY A 43 -3.51 -6.41 2.95
CA GLY A 43 -3.19 -5.09 3.47
C GLY A 43 -4.24 -4.07 3.06
N CYS A 44 -5.51 -4.34 3.43
CA CYS A 44 -6.62 -3.47 3.03
C CYS A 44 -6.66 -2.14 3.78
N GLY A 45 -5.99 -2.05 4.93
CA GLY A 45 -5.98 -0.84 5.75
C GLY A 45 -7.39 -0.34 6.07
N GLN A 46 -7.61 0.96 5.90
CA GLN A 46 -8.92 1.60 6.09
C GLN A 46 -9.95 1.29 4.98
N GLY A 47 -9.56 0.57 3.93
CA GLY A 47 -10.46 0.14 2.87
C GLY A 47 -10.57 1.10 1.67
N ASP A 48 -9.66 2.05 1.52
CA ASP A 48 -9.67 3.02 0.42
C ASP A 48 -9.58 2.34 -0.96
N THR A 49 -8.72 1.34 -1.10
CA THR A 49 -8.64 0.52 -2.32
C THR A 49 -9.83 -0.44 -2.38
N THR A 50 -10.24 -1.01 -1.26
CA THR A 50 -11.34 -1.99 -1.16
C THR A 50 -12.64 -1.46 -1.75
N VAL A 51 -13.02 -0.20 -1.45
CA VAL A 51 -14.25 0.40 -2.01
C VAL A 51 -14.20 0.52 -3.54
N VAL A 52 -13.02 0.83 -4.10
CA VAL A 52 -12.83 0.93 -5.55
C VAL A 52 -12.85 -0.46 -6.20
N LEU A 53 -12.27 -1.46 -5.55
CA LEU A 53 -12.32 -2.86 -5.99
C LEU A 53 -13.77 -3.37 -6.01
N ALA A 54 -14.53 -3.13 -4.93
CA ALA A 54 -15.92 -3.55 -4.82
C ALA A 54 -16.83 -2.87 -5.85
N ASP A 55 -16.55 -1.62 -6.21
CA ASP A 55 -17.23 -0.92 -7.28
C ASP A 55 -16.90 -1.54 -8.65
N ALA A 56 -15.61 -1.77 -8.92
CA ALA A 56 -15.14 -2.31 -10.20
C ALA A 56 -15.65 -3.73 -10.49
N VAL A 57 -15.78 -4.59 -9.47
CA VAL A 57 -16.30 -5.96 -9.67
C VAL A 57 -17.82 -6.04 -9.68
N GLY A 58 -18.51 -4.96 -9.34
CA GLY A 58 -19.97 -4.87 -9.44
C GLY A 58 -20.74 -5.78 -8.48
N GLY A 59 -22.07 -5.83 -8.63
CA GLY A 59 -22.96 -6.52 -7.69
C GLY A 59 -22.79 -8.04 -7.63
N LYS A 60 -22.19 -8.66 -8.65
CA LYS A 60 -21.93 -10.10 -8.73
C LYS A 60 -20.54 -10.47 -8.21
N GLY A 61 -19.62 -9.52 -8.14
CA GLY A 61 -18.28 -9.72 -7.63
C GLY A 61 -18.21 -9.72 -6.11
N ARG A 62 -17.07 -10.11 -5.56
CA ARG A 62 -16.79 -10.15 -4.12
C ARG A 62 -15.33 -9.78 -3.87
N VAL A 63 -15.10 -9.08 -2.76
CA VAL A 63 -13.77 -8.74 -2.27
C VAL A 63 -13.61 -9.33 -0.87
N LEU A 64 -12.63 -10.21 -0.68
CA LEU A 64 -12.11 -10.57 0.63
C LEU A 64 -10.94 -9.64 0.93
N ALA A 65 -11.10 -8.76 1.90
CA ALA A 65 -10.14 -7.74 2.28
C ALA A 65 -9.50 -8.09 3.63
N VAL A 66 -8.20 -8.37 3.62
CA VAL A 66 -7.47 -8.91 4.77
C VAL A 66 -6.44 -7.90 5.25
N ASP A 67 -6.37 -7.72 6.57
CA ASP A 67 -5.31 -6.95 7.21
C ASP A 67 -4.86 -7.61 8.51
N ILE A 68 -3.55 -7.61 8.76
CA ILE A 68 -2.96 -8.16 9.98
C ILE A 68 -3.10 -7.20 11.16
N ALA A 69 -3.27 -5.91 10.90
CA ALA A 69 -3.32 -4.88 11.92
C ALA A 69 -4.57 -4.99 12.81
N ASP A 70 -4.40 -4.57 14.07
CA ASP A 70 -5.50 -4.48 15.03
C ASP A 70 -6.56 -3.47 14.55
N PRO A 71 -7.87 -3.74 14.75
CA PRO A 71 -8.92 -2.79 14.38
C PRO A 71 -8.78 -1.40 15.02
N GLY A 72 -8.09 -1.28 16.15
CA GLY A 72 -7.77 0.00 16.80
C GLY A 72 -6.61 0.76 16.19
N TYR A 73 -5.88 0.19 15.24
CA TYR A 73 -4.77 0.87 14.56
C TYR A 73 -5.26 2.02 13.68
N GLY A 74 -4.45 3.10 13.61
CA GLY A 74 -4.71 4.28 12.78
C GLY A 74 -5.32 5.45 13.55
N ALA A 75 -5.06 6.67 13.05
CA ALA A 75 -5.61 7.93 13.57
C ALA A 75 -5.70 8.95 12.42
N PRO A 76 -6.67 9.87 12.42
CA PRO A 76 -7.75 10.08 13.40
C PRO A 76 -8.90 9.06 13.31
N VAL A 77 -8.94 8.22 12.27
CA VAL A 77 -9.94 7.17 12.07
C VAL A 77 -9.21 5.83 12.15
N THR A 78 -9.69 4.91 12.97
CA THR A 78 -9.12 3.57 13.08
C THR A 78 -9.56 2.65 11.93
N LEU A 79 -8.83 1.55 11.71
CA LEU A 79 -9.22 0.53 10.72
C LEU A 79 -10.63 0.01 10.97
N GLY A 80 -10.94 -0.33 12.23
CA GLY A 80 -12.24 -0.84 12.63
C GLY A 80 -13.38 0.13 12.38
N GLU A 81 -13.15 1.43 12.66
CA GLU A 81 -14.14 2.46 12.38
C GLU A 81 -14.38 2.63 10.87
N ALA A 82 -13.31 2.72 10.07
CA ALA A 82 -13.41 2.90 8.63
C ALA A 82 -14.09 1.71 7.95
N THR A 83 -13.63 0.49 8.24
CA THR A 83 -14.17 -0.74 7.64
C THR A 83 -15.61 -1.01 8.07
N SER A 84 -16.01 -0.64 9.29
CA SER A 84 -17.40 -0.74 9.76
C SER A 84 -18.33 0.20 8.99
N GLU A 85 -17.88 1.43 8.70
CA GLU A 85 -18.64 2.38 7.87
C GLU A 85 -18.82 1.84 6.45
N ILE A 86 -17.74 1.34 5.85
CA ILE A 86 -17.79 0.73 4.51
C ILE A 86 -18.74 -0.49 4.51
N ALA A 87 -18.66 -1.35 5.51
CA ALA A 87 -19.51 -2.54 5.61
C ALA A 87 -21.01 -2.19 5.74
N ALA A 88 -21.33 -1.06 6.37
CA ALA A 88 -22.70 -0.54 6.47
C ALA A 88 -23.19 0.17 5.20
N SER A 89 -22.29 0.47 4.24
CA SER A 89 -22.61 1.20 3.00
C SER A 89 -23.28 0.31 1.94
N ALA A 90 -23.67 0.94 0.82
CA ALA A 90 -24.19 0.24 -0.35
C ALA A 90 -23.21 -0.76 -0.98
N LEU A 91 -21.90 -0.59 -0.75
CA LEU A 91 -20.84 -1.50 -1.22
C LEU A 91 -20.60 -2.66 -0.25
N GLY A 92 -20.98 -2.53 1.02
CA GLY A 92 -20.65 -3.48 2.08
C GLY A 92 -21.06 -4.91 1.79
N SER A 93 -22.18 -5.14 1.11
CA SER A 93 -22.64 -6.50 0.74
C SER A 93 -21.70 -7.25 -0.22
N ARG A 94 -20.70 -6.56 -0.81
CA ARG A 94 -19.71 -7.10 -1.74
C ARG A 94 -18.37 -7.39 -1.07
N ILE A 95 -18.18 -6.95 0.17
CA ILE A 95 -16.90 -6.94 0.88
C ILE A 95 -16.99 -7.81 2.14
N ASP A 96 -15.99 -8.65 2.36
CA ASP A 96 -15.75 -9.36 3.61
C ASP A 96 -14.42 -8.88 4.20
N PHE A 97 -14.47 -8.11 5.29
CA PHE A 97 -13.28 -7.63 6.00
C PHE A 97 -12.80 -8.65 7.02
N LYS A 98 -11.50 -8.96 7.01
CA LYS A 98 -10.80 -9.80 7.97
C LYS A 98 -9.63 -9.01 8.56
N LEU A 99 -9.90 -8.19 9.57
CA LEU A 99 -8.88 -7.49 10.34
C LEU A 99 -8.24 -8.40 11.38
N GLN A 100 -7.07 -8.03 11.89
CA GLN A 100 -6.29 -8.80 12.87
C GLN A 100 -6.11 -10.26 12.43
N THR A 101 -5.85 -10.44 11.14
CA THR A 101 -5.80 -11.77 10.51
C THR A 101 -4.53 -11.91 9.67
N ASP A 102 -3.66 -12.83 10.04
CA ASP A 102 -2.54 -13.21 9.17
C ASP A 102 -3.11 -13.98 7.97
N PHE A 103 -2.82 -13.49 6.77
CA PHE A 103 -3.22 -14.16 5.54
C PHE A 103 -2.70 -15.62 5.48
N LEU A 104 -1.53 -15.91 6.06
CA LEU A 104 -0.99 -17.27 6.05
C LEU A 104 -1.85 -18.26 6.83
N ASP A 105 -2.65 -17.82 7.79
CA ASP A 105 -3.54 -18.66 8.59
C ASP A 105 -4.91 -18.91 7.93
N LEU A 106 -5.25 -18.13 6.90
CA LEU A 106 -6.53 -18.31 6.21
C LEU A 106 -6.59 -19.64 5.43
N PRO A 107 -7.76 -20.28 5.36
CA PRO A 107 -7.98 -21.44 4.50
C PRO A 107 -7.78 -21.05 3.02
N GLU A 108 -7.31 -22.00 2.22
CA GLU A 108 -7.16 -21.77 0.79
C GLU A 108 -8.53 -21.78 0.10
N GLU A 109 -8.81 -20.67 -0.58
CA GLU A 109 -10.00 -20.48 -1.41
C GLU A 109 -9.56 -20.00 -2.81
N SER A 110 -10.47 -20.10 -3.80
CA SER A 110 -10.16 -19.68 -5.17
C SER A 110 -10.60 -18.26 -5.43
N PHE A 111 -9.70 -17.44 -5.95
CA PHE A 111 -9.92 -16.06 -6.38
C PHE A 111 -9.53 -15.90 -7.86
N ASP A 112 -10.09 -14.90 -8.51
CA ASP A 112 -9.67 -14.54 -9.87
C ASP A 112 -8.40 -13.69 -9.81
N VAL A 113 -8.29 -12.78 -8.84
CA VAL A 113 -7.14 -11.88 -8.67
C VAL A 113 -6.80 -11.71 -7.20
N ALA A 114 -5.51 -11.78 -6.87
CA ALA A 114 -4.95 -11.31 -5.60
C ALA A 114 -4.33 -9.92 -5.80
N ILE A 115 -4.47 -9.03 -4.83
CA ILE A 115 -4.04 -7.63 -4.92
C ILE A 115 -3.25 -7.25 -3.66
N LEU A 116 -2.10 -6.60 -3.88
CA LEU A 116 -1.40 -5.80 -2.88
C LEU A 116 -1.27 -4.38 -3.44
N SER A 117 -1.85 -3.41 -2.74
CA SER A 117 -1.81 -2.00 -3.16
C SER A 117 -1.26 -1.14 -2.04
N HIS A 118 -0.03 -0.65 -2.19
CA HIS A 118 0.71 0.11 -1.17
C HIS A 118 0.75 -0.61 0.19
N SER A 119 1.02 -1.91 0.16
CA SER A 119 1.10 -2.76 1.35
C SER A 119 2.36 -3.63 1.40
N SER A 120 3.16 -3.69 0.33
CA SER A 120 4.37 -4.50 0.32
C SER A 120 5.46 -3.93 1.23
N TRP A 121 5.54 -2.61 1.42
CA TRP A 121 6.54 -2.00 2.28
C TRP A 121 6.30 -2.18 3.79
N TYR A 122 5.12 -2.67 4.18
CA TYR A 122 4.84 -3.07 5.58
C TYR A 122 5.46 -4.40 5.99
N PHE A 123 5.93 -5.20 5.02
CA PHE A 123 6.60 -6.47 5.32
C PHE A 123 8.03 -6.22 5.81
N ARG A 124 8.39 -6.82 6.95
CA ARG A 124 9.70 -6.61 7.59
C ARG A 124 10.85 -7.27 6.82
N ASN A 125 10.58 -8.33 6.07
CA ASN A 125 11.61 -9.05 5.33
C ASN A 125 11.09 -9.72 4.06
N PRO A 126 11.98 -9.99 3.08
CA PRO A 126 11.63 -10.61 1.82
C PRO A 126 11.03 -12.02 1.96
N GLU A 127 11.47 -12.79 2.95
CA GLU A 127 11.03 -14.19 3.14
C GLU A 127 9.54 -14.25 3.49
N GLN A 128 9.08 -13.32 4.33
CA GLN A 128 7.67 -13.20 4.70
C GLN A 128 6.83 -12.87 3.46
N LEU A 129 7.21 -11.85 2.70
CA LEU A 129 6.48 -11.45 1.49
C LEU A 129 6.49 -12.57 0.44
N LEU A 130 7.62 -13.28 0.26
CA LEU A 130 7.71 -14.44 -0.63
C LEU A 130 6.76 -15.58 -0.20
N ALA A 131 6.61 -15.83 1.10
CA ALA A 131 5.64 -16.82 1.60
C ALA A 131 4.20 -16.44 1.23
N TYR A 132 3.87 -15.14 1.32
CA TYR A 132 2.57 -14.60 0.88
C TYR A 132 2.37 -14.82 -0.62
N PHE A 133 3.35 -14.46 -1.46
CA PHE A 133 3.25 -14.66 -2.91
C PHE A 133 3.07 -16.14 -3.31
N LYS A 134 3.77 -17.07 -2.63
CA LYS A 134 3.61 -18.51 -2.84
C LYS A 134 2.20 -19.01 -2.45
N LYS A 135 1.65 -18.50 -1.34
CA LYS A 135 0.28 -18.86 -0.95
C LYS A 135 -0.75 -18.27 -1.93
N MET A 136 -0.60 -16.99 -2.31
CA MET A 136 -1.49 -16.37 -3.31
C MET A 136 -1.47 -17.12 -4.64
N ARG A 137 -0.29 -17.65 -5.07
CA ARG A 137 -0.18 -18.44 -6.32
C ARG A 137 -1.08 -19.68 -6.33
N ARG A 138 -1.32 -20.28 -5.16
CA ARG A 138 -2.25 -21.41 -5.01
C ARG A 138 -3.72 -20.99 -4.99
N MET A 139 -3.99 -19.75 -4.60
CA MET A 139 -5.34 -19.23 -4.37
C MET A 139 -5.88 -18.37 -5.52
N ALA A 140 -5.04 -17.74 -6.33
CA ALA A 140 -5.46 -16.81 -7.37
C ALA A 140 -4.86 -17.16 -8.74
N LYS A 141 -5.58 -16.81 -9.80
CA LYS A 141 -5.12 -16.97 -11.18
C LYS A 141 -4.16 -15.87 -11.60
N ARG A 142 -4.30 -14.68 -11.02
CA ARG A 142 -3.53 -13.47 -11.33
C ARG A 142 -3.21 -12.72 -10.05
N ILE A 143 -2.06 -12.07 -10.01
CA ILE A 143 -1.69 -11.11 -8.97
C ILE A 143 -1.48 -9.73 -9.58
N CYS A 144 -1.94 -8.70 -8.89
CA CYS A 144 -1.67 -7.31 -9.20
C CYS A 144 -1.02 -6.64 -7.98
N ILE A 145 0.10 -5.99 -8.19
CA ILE A 145 0.81 -5.25 -7.15
C ILE A 145 0.91 -3.80 -7.58
N ALA A 146 0.68 -2.88 -6.68
CA ALA A 146 1.02 -1.47 -6.81
C ALA A 146 1.84 -1.03 -5.59
N GLU A 147 2.94 -0.32 -5.84
CA GLU A 147 3.79 0.24 -4.77
C GLU A 147 4.51 1.49 -5.28
N TRP A 148 5.09 2.28 -4.37
CA TRP A 148 5.82 3.48 -4.74
C TRP A 148 7.05 3.18 -5.60
N ASP A 149 7.21 3.94 -6.69
CA ASP A 149 8.36 3.80 -7.60
C ASP A 149 9.54 4.66 -7.12
N ILE A 150 10.58 3.99 -6.65
CA ILE A 150 11.81 4.68 -6.23
C ILE A 150 12.61 5.29 -7.40
N ASN A 151 12.25 4.99 -8.65
CA ASN A 151 12.84 5.62 -9.83
C ASN A 151 12.17 6.96 -10.12
N PHE A 152 12.27 7.90 -9.20
CA PHE A 152 11.62 9.20 -9.31
C PHE A 152 12.17 10.04 -10.48
N PRO A 153 11.36 10.44 -11.46
CA PRO A 153 11.80 11.24 -12.60
C PRO A 153 11.91 12.74 -12.29
N ARG A 154 11.33 13.22 -11.19
CA ARG A 154 11.28 14.63 -10.82
C ARG A 154 12.02 14.87 -9.50
N MET A 155 12.77 15.98 -9.42
CA MET A 155 13.49 16.33 -8.21
C MET A 155 12.56 16.62 -7.02
N ALA A 156 11.36 17.12 -7.27
CA ALA A 156 10.35 17.34 -6.24
C ALA A 156 9.88 16.04 -5.54
N GLN A 157 10.12 14.86 -6.13
CA GLN A 157 9.82 13.56 -5.53
C GLN A 157 10.96 13.03 -4.62
N ARG A 158 12.14 13.68 -4.65
CA ARG A 158 13.29 13.29 -3.84
C ARG A 158 13.01 13.21 -2.34
N PRO A 159 12.25 14.15 -1.74
CA PRO A 159 11.93 14.06 -0.31
C PRO A 159 11.15 12.80 0.05
N HIS A 160 10.18 12.38 -0.75
CA HIS A 160 9.44 11.15 -0.51
C HIS A 160 10.36 9.92 -0.57
N PHE A 161 11.22 9.81 -1.57
CA PHE A 161 12.22 8.73 -1.63
C PHE A 161 13.15 8.75 -0.40
N ALA A 162 13.67 9.93 -0.01
CA ALA A 162 14.54 10.05 1.14
C ALA A 162 13.83 9.67 2.44
N SER A 163 12.54 10.03 2.58
CA SER A 163 11.70 9.64 3.71
C SER A 163 11.54 8.13 3.80
N ALA A 164 11.21 7.47 2.68
CA ALA A 164 11.10 6.01 2.62
C ALA A 164 12.42 5.33 3.03
N ALA A 165 13.56 5.83 2.52
CA ALA A 165 14.89 5.31 2.87
C ALA A 165 15.22 5.52 4.36
N ILE A 166 14.89 6.69 4.94
CA ILE A 166 15.07 6.98 6.37
C ILE A 166 14.22 6.04 7.22
N LEU A 167 12.94 5.87 6.88
CA LEU A 167 12.00 5.05 7.65
C LEU A 167 12.34 3.56 7.59
N ALA A 168 12.75 3.04 6.43
CA ALA A 168 13.26 1.69 6.32
C ALA A 168 14.54 1.48 7.13
N LEU A 169 15.47 2.46 7.10
CA LEU A 169 16.68 2.43 7.91
C LEU A 169 16.36 2.52 9.42
N TYR A 170 15.36 3.32 9.80
CA TYR A 170 14.85 3.40 11.17
C TYR A 170 14.30 2.05 11.64
N SER A 171 13.52 1.36 10.82
CA SER A 171 12.93 0.05 11.13
C SER A 171 13.95 -1.07 11.27
N GLU A 172 15.14 -0.94 10.66
CA GLU A 172 16.23 -1.91 10.83
C GLU A 172 16.85 -1.86 12.24
N PHE A 173 16.85 -0.70 12.89
CA PHE A 173 17.52 -0.49 14.18
C PHE A 173 16.56 -0.33 15.36
N ILE A 174 15.33 0.07 15.10
CA ILE A 174 14.32 0.41 16.12
C ILE A 174 13.04 -0.36 15.81
N ASP A 175 12.63 -1.21 16.75
CA ASP A 175 11.34 -1.91 16.63
C ASP A 175 10.19 -0.89 16.69
N ASN A 176 9.36 -0.88 15.66
CA ASN A 176 8.27 0.07 15.49
C ASN A 176 7.16 -0.52 14.63
N GLU A 177 6.00 0.13 14.66
CA GLU A 177 4.81 -0.25 13.88
C GLU A 177 4.55 0.73 12.71
N GLY A 178 5.59 1.42 12.22
CA GLY A 178 5.48 2.35 11.10
C GLY A 178 5.13 1.66 9.78
N ASN A 179 4.63 2.45 8.85
CA ASN A 179 4.17 1.99 7.54
C ASN A 179 5.29 1.56 6.58
N ILE A 180 6.55 1.92 6.85
CA ILE A 180 7.69 1.52 6.02
C ILE A 180 8.65 0.68 6.86
N GLN A 181 8.56 -0.63 6.67
CA GLN A 181 9.45 -1.61 7.32
C GLN A 181 10.58 -2.03 6.37
N HIS A 182 10.29 -2.10 5.05
CA HIS A 182 11.26 -2.45 4.04
C HIS A 182 10.87 -1.79 2.70
N VAL A 183 11.85 -1.27 1.97
CA VAL A 183 11.62 -0.68 0.64
C VAL A 183 11.90 -1.72 -0.43
N PHE A 184 10.86 -2.33 -0.97
CA PHE A 184 10.94 -3.21 -2.12
C PHE A 184 10.80 -2.40 -3.41
N ASN A 185 11.78 -2.47 -4.30
CA ASN A 185 11.65 -1.89 -5.63
C ASN A 185 10.95 -2.84 -6.61
N SER A 186 10.54 -2.32 -7.76
CA SER A 186 9.81 -3.08 -8.78
C SER A 186 10.57 -4.33 -9.26
N LEU A 187 11.90 -4.26 -9.41
CA LEU A 187 12.70 -5.40 -9.88
C LEU A 187 12.73 -6.51 -8.82
N GLN A 188 12.98 -6.17 -7.56
CA GLN A 188 12.96 -7.14 -6.46
C GLN A 188 11.61 -7.87 -6.36
N LEU A 189 10.48 -7.13 -6.47
CA LEU A 189 9.16 -7.75 -6.44
C LEU A 189 8.94 -8.67 -7.65
N GLN A 190 9.42 -8.32 -8.84
CA GLN A 190 9.34 -9.20 -10.02
C GLN A 190 10.15 -10.48 -9.82
N GLU A 191 11.39 -10.40 -9.28
CA GLU A 191 12.21 -11.55 -8.94
C GLU A 191 11.53 -12.44 -7.89
N MET A 192 10.91 -11.85 -6.88
CA MET A 192 10.17 -12.60 -5.85
C MET A 192 8.91 -13.26 -6.41
N LEU A 193 8.22 -12.60 -7.34
CA LEU A 193 7.07 -13.18 -8.04
C LEU A 193 7.48 -14.38 -8.87
N ASP A 194 8.58 -14.29 -9.64
CA ASP A 194 9.13 -15.41 -10.39
C ASP A 194 9.50 -16.58 -9.48
N ALA A 195 10.18 -16.32 -8.37
CA ALA A 195 10.53 -17.32 -7.36
C ALA A 195 9.30 -17.96 -6.68
N ALA A 196 8.14 -17.29 -6.71
CA ALA A 196 6.86 -17.82 -6.23
C ALA A 196 6.04 -18.55 -7.32
N GLY A 197 6.54 -18.62 -8.56
CA GLY A 197 5.90 -19.29 -9.69
C GLY A 197 4.89 -18.43 -10.44
N TRP A 198 4.99 -17.11 -10.34
CA TRP A 198 4.24 -16.16 -11.15
C TRP A 198 5.05 -15.75 -12.38
N THR A 199 4.36 -15.44 -13.47
CA THR A 199 4.98 -14.89 -14.68
C THR A 199 4.49 -13.47 -14.91
N VAL A 200 5.40 -12.50 -14.86
CA VAL A 200 5.06 -11.09 -15.08
C VAL A 200 4.59 -10.89 -16.52
N GLN A 201 3.41 -10.33 -16.69
CA GLN A 201 2.76 -10.06 -17.97
C GLN A 201 2.87 -8.59 -18.37
N LYS A 202 2.80 -7.69 -17.38
CA LYS A 202 2.77 -6.26 -17.62
C LYS A 202 3.30 -5.48 -16.42
N THR A 203 4.02 -4.39 -16.71
CA THR A 203 4.34 -3.33 -15.76
C THR A 203 3.86 -1.99 -16.30
N ALA A 204 3.55 -1.06 -15.40
CA ALA A 204 3.19 0.31 -15.75
C ALA A 204 3.57 1.25 -14.60
N VAL A 205 3.68 2.53 -14.90
CA VAL A 205 3.84 3.59 -13.88
C VAL A 205 2.60 4.48 -13.93
N ILE A 206 2.05 4.79 -12.77
CA ILE A 206 0.87 5.63 -12.58
C ILE A 206 1.29 6.89 -11.81
N ASP A 207 1.03 8.05 -12.37
CA ASP A 207 1.30 9.33 -11.71
C ASP A 207 0.57 9.42 -10.37
N ALA A 208 1.32 9.70 -9.32
CA ALA A 208 0.85 9.92 -7.96
C ALA A 208 1.44 11.21 -7.34
N SER A 209 2.11 12.04 -8.13
CA SER A 209 2.82 13.24 -7.69
C SER A 209 1.94 14.22 -6.91
N TYR A 210 0.65 14.24 -7.21
CA TYR A 210 -0.36 15.12 -6.60
C TYR A 210 -0.90 14.64 -5.23
N LEU A 211 -0.44 13.48 -4.74
CA LEU A 211 -0.84 12.94 -3.45
C LEU A 211 -0.07 13.61 -2.30
N GLN A 212 -0.60 13.51 -1.09
CA GLN A 212 -0.01 14.09 0.11
C GLN A 212 0.97 13.16 0.83
N ASP A 213 1.07 11.91 0.39
CA ASP A 213 1.82 10.84 1.06
C ASP A 213 3.31 11.21 1.22
N GLY A 214 3.92 11.80 0.20
CA GLY A 214 5.32 12.27 0.28
C GLY A 214 5.56 13.31 1.37
N ALA A 215 4.61 14.22 1.58
CA ALA A 215 4.69 15.22 2.65
C ALA A 215 4.48 14.59 4.03
N TRP A 216 3.50 13.68 4.18
CA TRP A 216 3.24 12.99 5.44
C TRP A 216 4.43 12.12 5.87
N GLU A 217 5.03 11.40 4.92
CA GLU A 217 6.20 10.57 5.20
C GLU A 217 7.43 11.41 5.51
N ALA A 218 7.60 12.58 4.88
CA ALA A 218 8.66 13.51 5.21
C ALA A 218 8.52 14.04 6.65
N ASP A 219 7.31 14.36 7.07
CA ASP A 219 7.04 14.82 8.44
C ASP A 219 7.29 13.69 9.45
N TYR A 220 6.87 12.47 9.13
CA TYR A 220 7.15 11.32 9.98
C TYR A 220 8.66 11.01 10.05
N ALA A 221 9.36 11.01 8.94
CA ALA A 221 10.82 10.84 8.91
C ALA A 221 11.53 11.90 9.77
N LYS A 222 11.15 13.16 9.68
CA LYS A 222 11.68 14.24 10.53
C LYS A 222 11.43 13.97 12.02
N SER A 223 10.29 13.41 12.39
CA SER A 223 9.93 13.13 13.79
C SER A 223 10.81 12.05 14.44
N VAL A 224 11.33 11.09 13.66
CA VAL A 224 12.21 10.02 14.15
C VAL A 224 13.69 10.37 14.12
N LYS A 225 14.08 11.57 13.70
CA LYS A 225 15.48 12.01 13.53
C LYS A 225 16.36 11.76 14.76
N GLN A 226 15.81 12.00 15.96
CA GLN A 226 16.58 11.85 17.21
C GLN A 226 16.89 10.37 17.54
N ALA A 227 16.11 9.42 17.06
CA ALA A 227 16.37 8.00 17.28
C ALA A 227 17.70 7.54 16.67
N PHE A 228 18.17 8.22 15.64
CA PHE A 228 19.46 7.91 14.99
C PHE A 228 20.69 8.26 15.83
N PHE A 229 20.57 8.96 16.97
CA PHE A 229 21.71 9.16 17.86
C PHE A 229 22.19 7.87 18.53
N GLY A 230 21.35 6.86 18.63
CA GLY A 230 21.65 5.55 19.24
C GLY A 230 22.22 4.50 18.27
N VAL A 231 22.22 4.74 16.96
CA VAL A 231 22.66 3.76 15.95
C VAL A 231 24.18 3.90 15.66
N PRO A 232 24.80 2.92 14.96
CA PRO A 232 26.23 3.01 14.61
C PRO A 232 26.58 4.27 13.83
N SER A 233 27.78 4.85 14.07
CA SER A 233 28.18 6.15 13.50
C SER A 233 28.12 6.24 11.97
N ARG A 234 28.39 5.15 11.26
CA ARG A 234 28.25 5.11 9.79
C ARG A 234 26.80 5.23 9.35
N VAL A 235 25.89 4.66 10.12
CA VAL A 235 24.42 4.75 9.87
C VAL A 235 23.95 6.17 10.18
N GLN A 236 24.44 6.78 11.28
CA GLN A 236 24.16 8.18 11.59
C GLN A 236 24.58 9.12 10.45
N SER A 237 25.77 8.90 9.89
CA SER A 237 26.27 9.71 8.77
C SER A 237 25.43 9.56 7.51
N LEU A 238 24.99 8.32 7.20
CA LEU A 238 24.08 8.08 6.08
C LEU A 238 22.72 8.74 6.32
N ALA A 239 22.13 8.52 7.51
CA ALA A 239 20.86 9.15 7.87
C ALA A 239 20.93 10.67 7.79
N ALA A 240 22.02 11.30 8.26
CA ALA A 240 22.21 12.74 8.14
C ALA A 240 22.18 13.21 6.68
N SER A 241 22.84 12.48 5.76
CA SER A 241 22.80 12.78 4.33
C SER A 241 21.40 12.61 3.73
N LEU A 242 20.63 11.61 4.17
CA LEU A 242 19.25 11.44 3.73
C LEU A 242 18.34 12.56 4.27
N PHE A 243 18.55 13.01 5.51
CA PHE A 243 17.81 14.14 6.08
C PHE A 243 18.07 15.45 5.31
N GLU A 244 19.27 15.67 4.80
CA GLU A 244 19.57 16.80 3.90
C GLU A 244 18.74 16.73 2.59
N MET A 245 18.43 15.51 2.11
CA MET A 245 17.64 15.32 0.90
C MET A 245 16.15 15.61 1.10
N LEU A 246 15.68 15.74 2.34
CA LEU A 246 14.28 16.16 2.62
C LEU A 246 14.09 17.65 2.34
N GLU A 247 15.15 18.44 2.38
CA GLU A 247 15.07 19.86 2.14
C GLU A 247 15.08 20.12 0.62
N VAL A 248 14.02 20.74 0.13
CA VAL A 248 13.85 21.16 -1.26
C VAL A 248 13.24 22.56 -1.28
N ASP A 249 13.59 23.34 -2.31
CA ASP A 249 13.03 24.69 -2.52
C ASP A 249 11.61 24.65 -3.14
N GLU A 250 11.21 23.50 -3.69
CA GLU A 250 9.93 23.28 -4.33
C GLU A 250 8.98 22.52 -3.39
N GLU A 251 7.67 22.59 -3.65
CA GLU A 251 6.68 21.76 -2.96
C GLU A 251 6.97 20.28 -3.20
N ALA A 252 7.05 19.50 -2.12
CA ALA A 252 7.38 18.09 -2.21
C ALA A 252 6.23 17.31 -2.89
N GLU A 253 6.57 16.55 -3.92
CA GLU A 253 5.65 15.63 -4.61
C GLU A 253 5.78 14.21 -4.07
N SER A 254 4.68 13.45 -4.13
CA SER A 254 4.73 12.01 -3.88
C SER A 254 5.45 11.28 -5.03
N LEU A 255 6.08 10.14 -4.72
CA LEU A 255 6.56 9.20 -5.73
C LEU A 255 5.40 8.73 -6.61
N ASP A 256 5.67 8.40 -7.86
CA ASP A 256 4.71 7.70 -8.70
C ASP A 256 4.52 6.26 -8.19
N SER A 257 3.47 5.58 -8.61
CA SER A 257 3.28 4.17 -8.28
C SER A 257 3.61 3.29 -9.48
N PHE A 258 4.44 2.25 -9.30
CA PHE A 258 4.50 1.19 -10.29
C PHE A 258 3.35 0.20 -10.09
N VAL A 259 2.98 -0.46 -11.18
CA VAL A 259 2.02 -1.57 -11.19
C VAL A 259 2.69 -2.77 -11.83
N ILE A 260 2.57 -3.95 -11.20
CA ILE A 260 2.98 -5.25 -11.75
C ILE A 260 1.75 -6.14 -11.85
N ILE A 261 1.56 -6.78 -13.00
CA ILE A 261 0.52 -7.80 -13.22
C ILE A 261 1.22 -9.08 -13.63
N ALA A 262 0.95 -10.18 -12.91
CA ALA A 262 1.51 -11.50 -13.17
C ALA A 262 0.46 -12.62 -13.11
N GLU A 263 0.70 -13.72 -13.86
CA GLU A 263 -0.17 -14.90 -13.96
C GLU A 263 0.58 -16.21 -13.73
#